data_24ac5de54e51c3bbca8bf9150fc42a6f
#
_entry.id   24ac5de54e51c3bbca8bf9150fc42a6f
#
_cell.length_a   1.000
_cell.length_b   1.000
_cell.length_c   1.000
_cell.angle_alpha   90.00
_cell.angle_beta   90.00
_cell.angle_gamma   90.00
#
_symmetry.space_group_name_H-M   'P 1'
#
loop_
_entity.id
_entity.type
_entity.pdbx_description
1 polymer ?
#
loop_
_entity_poly.entity_id
_entity_poly.type
_entity_poly.pdbx_seq_one_letter_code
_entity_poly.pdbx_strand_id
1 'polypeptide(L)'
;MIYLLTKSTVTIKGKEVRGMETILTPEALDFIEKLHTTFDKRRVKLLEKRQTRQKEIDAGKKLDFLPETKHIRKNNWTIAPLPEDMKDRRVEITGPTNRKMLINALNSGAKMFMADLEDATAPNWFNVIDGQVNLRDAVRRQIDFEVPETGKKYALTEKTAVLMVRPRGWHLMEKNIHINGQPISGSLVDFGLYFFHNAQELIDRGTGPYFYLPKLESHLEARLWNDVFVFAQDELGIPQGSIRATVLIETILAAFEMDEILYELRDHSAGLNCGRWDYIFSVIKRMRNLPEYIFPDRSQVTMTVPFMRAYTQLCIKTCHKRNAPALGGMAAQIPVKGNDEANATAFQKVTEDKRREAMDGHDGTWVAHPGMVAIAMEQFDEHMPTPNQIDKKRDDVQVTAEQLVDVPTGSITEEGLRSNISVGIQYIASWLSGNGAAPINNLMEDAATAEISRSQVWQWIRHPKGILEDGRKIDVSLFHEVIEDEAAKIQQAVGEANYSSGHYAEARELFTNLTLQSDFAEFLTLPGYEILN
;
A
#
# COMPACT_ATOMS: atom_id res chain seq x y z
N MET A 1 33.30 6.82 6.18
CA MET A 1 33.66 7.44 7.47
C MET A 1 32.59 6.99 8.45
N ILE A 2 32.95 6.12 9.42
CA ILE A 2 32.00 5.61 10.41
C ILE A 2 31.84 6.72 11.45
N TYR A 3 30.70 7.37 11.50
CA TYR A 3 30.36 8.28 12.60
C TYR A 3 30.02 7.46 13.85
N LEU A 4 30.99 7.28 14.71
CA LEU A 4 30.78 6.79 16.08
C LEU A 4 30.26 7.96 16.94
N LEU A 5 28.96 8.10 17.03
CA LEU A 5 28.32 8.96 18.04
C LEU A 5 28.32 8.23 19.38
N THR A 6 29.15 8.69 20.29
CA THR A 6 29.37 8.14 21.63
C THR A 6 28.17 8.47 22.55
N LYS A 7 27.21 7.59 22.58
CA LYS A 7 26.21 7.24 23.60
C LYS A 7 25.01 6.45 23.06
N SER A 8 24.80 6.46 21.75
CA SER A 8 23.74 5.71 21.08
C SER A 8 24.24 4.33 20.64
N THR A 9 23.42 3.30 20.84
CA THR A 9 23.67 1.96 20.27
C THR A 9 23.36 1.91 18.78
N VAL A 10 22.98 3.03 18.19
CA VAL A 10 22.61 3.18 16.77
C VAL A 10 23.83 3.25 15.89
N THR A 11 23.87 2.43 14.84
CA THR A 11 24.92 2.43 13.81
C THR A 11 24.27 2.56 12.43
N ILE A 12 24.76 3.49 11.63
CA ILE A 12 24.32 3.69 10.24
C ILE A 12 25.32 3.04 9.30
N LYS A 13 24.87 2.12 8.45
CA LYS A 13 25.68 1.41 7.45
C LYS A 13 25.49 1.97 6.03
N GLY A 14 24.45 2.77 5.82
CA GLY A 14 24.16 3.38 4.52
C GLY A 14 25.21 4.39 4.10
N LYS A 15 25.37 4.54 2.78
CA LYS A 15 26.24 5.56 2.19
C LYS A 15 25.71 6.96 2.49
N GLU A 16 26.58 7.97 2.37
CA GLU A 16 26.16 9.37 2.50
C GLU A 16 25.15 9.74 1.40
N VAL A 17 24.04 10.34 1.80
CA VAL A 17 22.97 10.88 0.92
C VAL A 17 22.85 12.36 1.23
N ARG A 18 22.70 13.18 0.21
CA ARG A 18 22.54 14.64 0.38
C ARG A 18 21.35 14.97 1.32
N GLY A 19 21.60 15.76 2.33
CA GLY A 19 20.59 16.16 3.32
C GLY A 19 20.38 15.15 4.45
N MET A 20 21.07 14.00 4.41
CA MET A 20 20.97 12.96 5.44
C MET A 20 21.26 13.51 6.84
N GLU A 21 22.20 14.43 6.98
CA GLU A 21 22.57 15.09 8.24
C GLU A 21 21.41 15.90 8.86
N THR A 22 20.45 16.33 8.04
CA THR A 22 19.25 17.05 8.49
C THR A 22 18.13 16.13 8.95
N ILE A 23 18.22 14.86 8.63
CA ILE A 23 17.21 13.82 8.94
C ILE A 23 17.73 12.91 10.06
N LEU A 24 18.95 12.39 9.94
CA LEU A 24 19.54 11.50 10.93
C LEU A 24 20.30 12.29 12.00
N THR A 25 19.63 13.26 12.63
CA THR A 25 20.21 14.01 13.76
C THR A 25 20.34 13.11 14.99
N PRO A 26 21.25 13.42 15.93
CA PRO A 26 21.38 12.65 17.17
C PRO A 26 20.06 12.46 17.92
N GLU A 27 19.23 13.52 17.97
CA GLU A 27 17.94 13.51 18.67
C GLU A 27 16.91 12.64 17.93
N ALA A 28 16.88 12.67 16.59
CA ALA A 28 16.02 11.82 15.79
C ALA A 28 16.41 10.35 15.94
N LEU A 29 17.71 10.05 15.97
CA LEU A 29 18.21 8.69 16.19
C LEU A 29 17.90 8.17 17.59
N ASP A 30 18.03 9.01 18.64
CA ASP A 30 17.59 8.68 19.99
C ASP A 30 16.09 8.36 20.06
N PHE A 31 15.29 9.15 19.37
CA PHE A 31 13.84 8.91 19.28
C PHE A 31 13.52 7.56 18.61
N ILE A 32 14.19 7.22 17.49
CA ILE A 32 14.02 5.92 16.82
C ILE A 32 14.49 4.77 17.72
N GLU A 33 15.61 4.94 18.44
CA GLU A 33 16.10 3.95 19.40
C GLU A 33 15.08 3.67 20.50
N LYS A 34 14.43 4.70 21.03
CA LYS A 34 13.34 4.57 22.02
C LYS A 34 12.14 3.82 21.44
N LEU A 35 11.70 4.16 20.23
CA LEU A 35 10.62 3.45 19.54
C LEU A 35 10.95 1.96 19.35
N HIS A 36 12.14 1.66 18.82
CA HIS A 36 12.57 0.28 18.60
C HIS A 36 12.64 -0.51 19.92
N THR A 37 13.31 0.04 20.92
CA THR A 37 13.50 -0.64 22.21
C THR A 37 12.17 -0.93 22.90
N THR A 38 11.19 -0.04 22.76
CA THR A 38 9.88 -0.18 23.39
C THR A 38 8.98 -1.17 22.64
N PHE A 39 8.98 -1.15 21.31
CA PHE A 39 7.93 -1.80 20.52
C PHE A 39 8.37 -2.99 19.67
N ASP A 40 9.67 -3.11 19.30
CA ASP A 40 10.08 -4.11 18.31
C ASP A 40 9.84 -5.55 18.77
N LYS A 41 10.09 -5.86 20.03
CA LYS A 41 9.82 -7.20 20.57
C LYS A 41 8.34 -7.61 20.42
N ARG A 42 7.43 -6.64 20.58
CA ARG A 42 5.99 -6.88 20.41
C ARG A 42 5.64 -7.02 18.92
N ARG A 43 6.25 -6.21 18.05
CA ARG A 43 6.12 -6.34 16.60
C ARG A 43 6.49 -7.74 16.11
N VAL A 44 7.67 -8.23 16.50
CA VAL A 44 8.15 -9.57 16.14
C VAL A 44 7.14 -10.65 16.58
N LYS A 45 6.64 -10.57 17.81
CA LYS A 45 5.62 -11.53 18.29
C LYS A 45 4.32 -11.49 17.49
N LEU A 46 3.91 -10.32 16.98
CA LEU A 46 2.72 -10.21 16.14
C LEU A 46 2.96 -10.83 14.76
N LEU A 47 4.15 -10.67 14.19
CA LEU A 47 4.52 -11.34 12.94
C LEU A 47 4.58 -12.87 13.11
N GLU A 48 5.08 -13.37 14.23
CA GLU A 48 5.04 -14.80 14.56
C GLU A 48 3.60 -15.34 14.66
N LYS A 49 2.66 -14.52 15.18
CA LYS A 49 1.23 -14.87 15.22
C LYS A 49 0.63 -15.04 13.83
N ARG A 50 1.10 -14.28 12.81
CA ARG A 50 0.66 -14.48 11.42
C ARG A 50 0.98 -15.91 10.94
N GLN A 51 2.16 -16.44 11.29
CA GLN A 51 2.57 -17.79 10.95
C GLN A 51 1.72 -18.84 11.70
N THR A 52 1.41 -18.58 12.96
CA THR A 52 0.51 -19.46 13.73
C THR A 52 -0.88 -19.47 13.10
N ARG A 53 -1.41 -18.32 12.73
CA ARG A 53 -2.71 -18.19 12.05
C ARG A 53 -2.73 -18.92 10.71
N GLN A 54 -1.63 -18.86 9.95
CA GLN A 54 -1.51 -19.63 8.70
C GLN A 54 -1.62 -21.13 8.93
N LYS A 55 -0.92 -21.66 9.94
CA LYS A 55 -1.01 -23.08 10.28
C LYS A 55 -2.42 -23.51 10.67
N GLU A 56 -3.17 -22.66 11.36
CA GLU A 56 -4.58 -22.91 11.70
C GLU A 56 -5.46 -22.98 10.44
N ILE A 57 -5.26 -22.06 9.50
CA ILE A 57 -5.99 -22.04 8.21
C ILE A 57 -5.65 -23.28 7.40
N ASP A 58 -4.37 -23.63 7.28
CA ASP A 58 -3.90 -24.83 6.57
C ASP A 58 -4.47 -26.12 7.20
N ALA A 59 -4.75 -26.12 8.49
CA ALA A 59 -5.44 -27.20 9.21
C ALA A 59 -6.97 -27.19 9.04
N GLY A 60 -7.52 -26.30 8.19
CA GLY A 60 -8.94 -26.22 7.87
C GLY A 60 -9.76 -25.31 8.78
N LYS A 61 -9.15 -24.51 9.65
CA LYS A 61 -9.88 -23.50 10.44
C LYS A 61 -10.44 -22.43 9.52
N LYS A 62 -11.76 -22.36 9.46
CA LYS A 62 -12.46 -21.33 8.68
C LYS A 62 -12.21 -19.93 9.24
N LEU A 63 -12.19 -18.94 8.36
CA LEU A 63 -12.19 -17.53 8.74
C LEU A 63 -13.59 -17.13 9.21
N ASP A 64 -13.66 -16.43 10.32
CA ASP A 64 -14.90 -15.91 10.88
C ASP A 64 -14.60 -14.67 11.74
N PHE A 65 -15.64 -13.89 12.02
CA PHE A 65 -15.58 -12.79 12.97
C PHE A 65 -15.24 -13.29 14.37
N LEU A 66 -14.33 -12.62 15.05
CA LEU A 66 -13.83 -13.05 16.35
C LEU A 66 -14.95 -13.05 17.41
N PRO A 67 -15.28 -14.19 18.03
CA PRO A 67 -16.33 -14.25 19.05
C PRO A 67 -15.97 -13.47 20.32
N GLU A 68 -14.72 -13.43 20.71
CA GLU A 68 -14.22 -12.73 21.90
C GLU A 68 -14.35 -11.21 21.81
N THR A 69 -14.33 -10.64 20.61
CA THR A 69 -14.49 -9.20 20.36
C THR A 69 -15.88 -8.79 19.94
N LYS A 70 -16.85 -9.71 19.98
CA LYS A 70 -18.25 -9.44 19.61
C LYS A 70 -18.85 -8.23 20.31
N HIS A 71 -18.42 -7.97 21.53
CA HIS A 71 -18.86 -6.79 22.30
C HIS A 71 -18.42 -5.47 21.61
N ILE A 72 -17.24 -5.40 21.01
CA ILE A 72 -16.78 -4.22 20.26
C ILE A 72 -17.72 -3.95 19.08
N ARG A 73 -18.05 -4.98 18.30
CA ARG A 73 -18.94 -4.87 17.15
C ARG A 73 -20.39 -4.48 17.53
N LYS A 74 -20.83 -4.86 18.75
CA LYS A 74 -22.20 -4.59 19.22
C LYS A 74 -22.36 -3.29 19.99
N ASN A 75 -21.34 -2.86 20.73
CA ASN A 75 -21.43 -1.68 21.58
C ASN A 75 -21.47 -0.39 20.75
N ASN A 76 -22.08 0.63 21.33
CA ASN A 76 -22.13 1.96 20.74
C ASN A 76 -20.87 2.75 21.11
N TRP A 77 -20.07 3.07 20.13
CA TRP A 77 -18.86 3.89 20.21
C TRP A 77 -18.56 4.48 18.82
N THR A 78 -17.81 5.55 18.79
CA THR A 78 -17.36 6.20 17.54
C THR A 78 -15.87 6.55 17.63
N ILE A 79 -15.26 6.85 16.50
CA ILE A 79 -13.93 7.44 16.48
C ILE A 79 -13.97 8.89 16.98
N ALA A 80 -12.81 9.43 17.36
CA ALA A 80 -12.68 10.85 17.67
C ALA A 80 -13.04 11.71 16.44
N PRO A 81 -13.60 12.92 16.63
CA PRO A 81 -13.96 13.82 15.53
C PRO A 81 -12.77 14.08 14.59
N LEU A 82 -13.03 14.09 13.29
CA LEU A 82 -12.02 14.38 12.28
C LEU A 82 -11.58 15.85 12.34
N PRO A 83 -10.29 16.15 12.12
CA PRO A 83 -9.82 17.50 11.84
C PRO A 83 -10.56 18.10 10.63
N GLU A 84 -10.62 19.43 10.56
CA GLU A 84 -11.38 20.13 9.52
C GLU A 84 -10.89 19.81 8.11
N ASP A 85 -9.57 19.75 7.95
CA ASP A 85 -8.91 19.46 6.67
C ASP A 85 -8.99 17.99 6.23
N MET A 86 -9.53 17.09 7.08
CA MET A 86 -9.80 15.68 6.77
C MET A 86 -11.29 15.37 6.54
N LYS A 87 -12.17 16.36 6.58
CA LYS A 87 -13.61 16.12 6.40
C LYS A 87 -14.01 15.88 4.95
N ASP A 88 -13.27 16.45 4.00
CA ASP A 88 -13.49 16.26 2.55
C ASP A 88 -12.33 15.50 1.94
N ARG A 89 -12.57 14.22 1.65
CA ARG A 89 -11.58 13.28 1.10
C ARG A 89 -12.01 12.69 -0.24
N ARG A 90 -12.82 13.40 -1.01
CA ARG A 90 -13.41 12.90 -2.28
C ARG A 90 -12.44 12.25 -3.21
N VAL A 91 -11.27 12.88 -3.41
CA VAL A 91 -10.19 12.31 -4.23
C VAL A 91 -8.87 12.47 -3.50
N GLU A 92 -8.21 11.36 -3.32
CA GLU A 92 -6.85 11.27 -2.83
C GLU A 92 -5.94 10.81 -3.97
N ILE A 93 -4.76 11.42 -4.08
CA ILE A 93 -3.72 10.95 -4.98
C ILE A 93 -2.66 10.19 -4.20
N THR A 94 -2.12 9.13 -4.79
CA THR A 94 -0.99 8.39 -4.22
C THR A 94 0.23 8.50 -5.12
N GLY A 95 1.42 8.44 -4.56
CA GLY A 95 2.66 8.45 -5.32
C GLY A 95 3.90 8.35 -4.43
N PRO A 96 5.07 8.08 -5.03
CA PRO A 96 6.33 7.96 -4.32
C PRO A 96 6.80 9.30 -3.75
N THR A 97 7.77 9.23 -2.85
CA THR A 97 8.37 10.40 -2.19
C THR A 97 9.47 11.08 -3.01
N ASN A 98 9.65 10.71 -4.27
CA ASN A 98 10.54 11.38 -5.21
C ASN A 98 10.17 12.86 -5.34
N ARG A 99 11.17 13.74 -5.31
CA ARG A 99 11.01 15.21 -5.21
C ARG A 99 10.03 15.81 -6.25
N LYS A 100 10.20 15.46 -7.52
CA LYS A 100 9.34 15.94 -8.61
C LYS A 100 7.91 15.38 -8.50
N MET A 101 7.79 14.09 -8.21
CA MET A 101 6.48 13.43 -8.12
C MET A 101 5.68 13.95 -6.92
N LEU A 102 6.34 14.20 -5.80
CA LEU A 102 5.75 14.76 -4.60
C LEU A 102 5.19 16.18 -4.86
N ILE A 103 5.93 17.06 -5.56
CA ILE A 103 5.44 18.37 -5.95
C ILE A 103 4.22 18.25 -6.86
N ASN A 104 4.26 17.38 -7.86
CA ASN A 104 3.14 17.16 -8.79
C ASN A 104 1.90 16.64 -8.08
N ALA A 105 2.05 15.71 -7.14
CA ALA A 105 0.94 15.15 -6.38
C ALA A 105 0.30 16.21 -5.45
N LEU A 106 1.11 16.98 -4.74
CA LEU A 106 0.62 18.07 -3.90
C LEU A 106 -0.13 19.15 -4.70
N ASN A 107 0.29 19.41 -5.94
CA ASN A 107 -0.33 20.38 -6.83
C ASN A 107 -1.46 19.83 -7.71
N SER A 108 -1.82 18.54 -7.55
CA SER A 108 -2.72 17.84 -8.47
C SER A 108 -4.18 18.31 -8.44
N GLY A 109 -4.58 19.06 -7.41
CA GLY A 109 -5.97 19.43 -7.15
C GLY A 109 -6.75 18.36 -6.36
N ALA A 110 -6.15 17.24 -6.03
CA ALA A 110 -6.71 16.27 -5.09
C ALA A 110 -6.88 16.90 -3.70
N LYS A 111 -7.80 16.37 -2.90
CA LYS A 111 -8.00 16.81 -1.51
C LYS A 111 -6.87 16.37 -0.60
N MET A 112 -6.41 15.11 -0.78
CA MET A 112 -5.34 14.52 -0.01
C MET A 112 -4.27 13.97 -0.94
N PHE A 113 -3.03 13.93 -0.46
CA PHE A 113 -1.95 13.21 -1.08
C PHE A 113 -1.34 12.20 -0.09
N MET A 114 -1.37 10.94 -0.44
CA MET A 114 -0.65 9.90 0.29
C MET A 114 0.74 9.73 -0.31
N ALA A 115 1.73 10.29 0.36
CA ALA A 115 3.14 10.05 0.06
C ALA A 115 3.54 8.65 0.56
N ASP A 116 3.94 7.82 -0.37
CA ASP A 116 4.07 6.39 -0.13
C ASP A 116 5.54 5.97 -0.01
N LEU A 117 5.94 5.57 1.20
CA LEU A 117 7.25 4.97 1.50
C LEU A 117 7.25 3.44 1.38
N GLU A 118 6.09 2.84 1.09
CA GLU A 118 5.93 1.40 0.99
C GLU A 118 5.91 0.92 -0.46
N ASP A 119 4.71 0.73 -1.07
CA ASP A 119 4.57 0.04 -2.35
C ASP A 119 5.02 0.87 -3.56
N ALA A 120 4.84 2.20 -3.53
CA ALA A 120 5.24 3.08 -4.63
C ALA A 120 6.70 3.54 -4.55
N THR A 121 7.42 3.19 -3.48
CA THR A 121 8.85 3.51 -3.32
C THR A 121 9.66 2.24 -3.13
N ALA A 122 10.62 1.98 -4.02
CA ALA A 122 11.60 0.93 -3.77
C ALA A 122 12.51 1.38 -2.61
N PRO A 123 12.58 0.63 -1.49
CA PRO A 123 13.18 1.12 -0.25
C PRO A 123 14.71 0.93 -0.21
N ASN A 124 15.42 1.28 -1.28
CA ASN A 124 16.87 1.40 -1.23
C ASN A 124 17.23 2.59 -0.31
N TRP A 125 18.46 2.58 0.17
CA TRP A 125 18.91 3.58 1.14
C TRP A 125 18.75 5.03 0.66
N PHE A 126 19.05 5.27 -0.63
CA PHE A 126 18.89 6.60 -1.21
C PHE A 126 17.44 7.08 -1.10
N ASN A 127 16.48 6.26 -1.55
CA ASN A 127 15.07 6.62 -1.55
C ASN A 127 14.50 6.80 -0.13
N VAL A 128 14.96 5.99 0.82
CA VAL A 128 14.53 6.11 2.24
C VAL A 128 14.94 7.48 2.80
N ILE A 129 16.17 7.89 2.58
CA ILE A 129 16.68 9.18 3.10
C ILE A 129 16.19 10.36 2.28
N ASP A 130 16.32 10.31 0.96
CA ASP A 130 15.86 11.40 0.07
C ASP A 130 14.36 11.64 0.21
N GLY A 131 13.57 10.57 0.39
CA GLY A 131 12.15 10.68 0.66
C GLY A 131 11.84 11.47 1.93
N GLN A 132 12.56 11.23 3.02
CA GLN A 132 12.40 11.99 4.28
C GLN A 132 12.82 13.45 4.13
N VAL A 133 13.92 13.72 3.40
CA VAL A 133 14.34 15.09 3.07
C VAL A 133 13.26 15.81 2.27
N ASN A 134 12.72 15.15 1.25
CA ASN A 134 11.67 15.71 0.39
C ASN A 134 10.38 16.00 1.16
N LEU A 135 9.96 15.10 2.05
CA LEU A 135 8.80 15.30 2.92
C LEU A 135 9.01 16.49 3.87
N ARG A 136 10.21 16.59 4.49
CA ARG A 136 10.56 17.70 5.37
C ARG A 136 10.53 19.05 4.63
N ASP A 137 11.10 19.11 3.42
CA ASP A 137 11.09 20.30 2.59
C ASP A 137 9.67 20.66 2.13
N ALA A 138 8.83 19.67 1.81
CA ALA A 138 7.45 19.87 1.40
C ALA A 138 6.60 20.46 2.53
N VAL A 139 6.70 19.91 3.74
CA VAL A 139 5.99 20.41 4.94
C VAL A 139 6.35 21.86 5.21
N ARG A 140 7.61 22.25 5.04
CA ARG A 140 8.10 23.63 5.20
C ARG A 140 7.86 24.53 3.99
N ARG A 141 7.26 23.97 2.91
CA ARG A 141 7.03 24.65 1.63
C ARG A 141 8.33 25.19 0.98
N GLN A 142 9.42 24.49 1.21
CA GLN A 142 10.76 24.81 0.68
C GLN A 142 11.16 23.88 -0.48
N ILE A 143 10.29 22.92 -0.81
CA ILE A 143 10.55 21.96 -1.88
C ILE A 143 10.43 22.63 -3.24
N ASP A 144 11.47 22.46 -4.06
CA ASP A 144 11.50 22.82 -5.47
C ASP A 144 12.27 21.75 -6.26
N PHE A 145 12.12 21.77 -7.57
CA PHE A 145 12.85 20.88 -8.46
C PHE A 145 13.05 21.54 -9.83
N GLU A 146 14.25 21.48 -10.35
CA GLU A 146 14.57 21.92 -11.70
C GLU A 146 15.06 20.75 -12.53
N VAL A 147 14.46 20.55 -13.71
CA VAL A 147 14.88 19.49 -14.65
C VAL A 147 16.20 19.92 -15.29
N PRO A 148 17.31 19.21 -15.07
CA PRO A 148 18.62 19.63 -15.56
C PRO A 148 18.70 19.85 -17.07
N GLU A 149 18.01 18.98 -17.85
CA GLU A 149 18.09 18.98 -19.31
C GLU A 149 17.26 20.08 -19.95
N THR A 150 16.19 20.56 -19.29
CA THR A 150 15.23 21.50 -19.87
C THR A 150 15.14 22.82 -19.11
N GLY A 151 15.68 22.90 -17.90
CA GLY A 151 15.53 24.05 -17.01
C GLY A 151 14.09 24.26 -16.51
N LYS A 152 13.19 23.27 -16.71
CA LYS A 152 11.81 23.37 -16.24
C LYS A 152 11.76 23.30 -14.73
N LYS A 153 11.14 24.31 -14.10
CA LYS A 153 11.02 24.43 -12.65
C LYS A 153 9.68 23.91 -12.14
N TYR A 154 9.71 23.27 -10.99
CA TYR A 154 8.56 22.80 -10.24
C TYR A 154 8.65 23.35 -8.81
N ALA A 155 7.56 23.89 -8.31
CA ALA A 155 7.41 24.38 -6.94
C ALA A 155 5.97 24.19 -6.48
N LEU A 156 5.73 24.28 -5.18
CA LEU A 156 4.37 24.20 -4.64
C LEU A 156 3.56 25.43 -4.99
N THR A 157 2.32 25.22 -5.43
CA THR A 157 1.31 26.26 -5.57
C THR A 157 0.81 26.70 -4.18
N GLU A 158 0.08 27.82 -4.13
CA GLU A 158 -0.48 28.33 -2.87
C GLU A 158 -1.35 27.28 -2.16
N LYS A 159 -2.27 26.66 -2.91
CA LYS A 159 -3.15 25.61 -2.43
C LYS A 159 -2.62 24.24 -2.86
N THR A 160 -2.41 23.37 -1.91
CA THR A 160 -1.93 21.99 -2.12
C THR A 160 -2.88 20.98 -1.51
N ALA A 161 -2.80 19.71 -1.92
CA ALA A 161 -3.42 18.61 -1.22
C ALA A 161 -2.89 18.50 0.22
N VAL A 162 -3.72 18.00 1.13
CA VAL A 162 -3.29 17.68 2.50
C VAL A 162 -2.41 16.45 2.48
N LEU A 163 -1.26 16.51 3.15
CA LEU A 163 -0.26 15.45 3.12
C LEU A 163 -0.58 14.34 4.13
N MET A 164 -0.58 13.11 3.67
CA MET A 164 -0.54 11.89 4.48
C MET A 164 0.69 11.07 4.10
N VAL A 165 1.21 10.27 5.02
CA VAL A 165 2.38 9.40 4.76
C VAL A 165 2.05 7.96 5.05
N ARG A 166 2.37 7.06 4.10
CA ARG A 166 2.30 5.61 4.32
C ARG A 166 3.71 5.09 4.66
N PRO A 167 3.98 4.75 5.92
CA PRO A 167 5.23 4.10 6.30
C PRO A 167 5.23 2.66 5.78
N ARG A 168 6.39 2.06 5.67
CA ARG A 168 6.53 0.62 5.38
C ARG A 168 5.74 -0.24 6.36
N GLY A 169 5.22 -1.38 5.88
CA GLY A 169 4.48 -2.33 6.70
C GLY A 169 5.33 -2.98 7.81
N TRP A 170 4.69 -3.51 8.86
CA TRP A 170 5.34 -4.10 10.03
C TRP A 170 6.36 -5.22 9.69
N HIS A 171 6.22 -5.85 8.53
CA HIS A 171 7.09 -6.95 8.08
C HIS A 171 8.42 -6.48 7.47
N LEU A 172 8.54 -5.19 7.09
CA LEU A 172 9.72 -4.65 6.41
C LEU A 172 10.76 -4.13 7.41
N MET A 173 12.02 -4.34 7.05
CA MET A 173 13.16 -3.93 7.85
C MET A 173 13.91 -2.77 7.19
N GLU A 174 14.70 -2.05 7.98
CA GLU A 174 15.70 -1.09 7.50
C GLU A 174 17.10 -1.65 7.74
N LYS A 175 17.72 -2.18 6.69
CA LYS A 175 19.02 -2.86 6.79
C LYS A 175 20.23 -1.95 7.00
N ASN A 176 20.04 -0.63 6.83
CA ASN A 176 21.13 0.34 6.95
C ASN A 176 21.15 1.06 8.30
N ILE A 177 20.13 0.91 9.14
CA ILE A 177 20.10 1.42 10.51
C ILE A 177 20.08 0.23 11.47
N HIS A 178 21.06 0.17 12.36
CA HIS A 178 21.22 -0.92 13.32
C HIS A 178 21.16 -0.39 14.74
N ILE A 179 20.50 -1.15 15.61
CA ILE A 179 20.51 -0.96 17.06
C ILE A 179 21.04 -2.25 17.68
N ASN A 180 22.06 -2.13 18.55
CA ASN A 180 22.74 -3.29 19.14
C ASN A 180 23.23 -4.30 18.06
N GLY A 181 23.66 -3.81 16.89
CA GLY A 181 24.18 -4.64 15.80
C GLY A 181 23.12 -5.35 14.94
N GLN A 182 21.83 -5.15 15.20
CA GLN A 182 20.72 -5.73 14.43
C GLN A 182 19.99 -4.66 13.61
N PRO A 183 19.54 -4.97 12.38
CA PRO A 183 18.69 -4.08 11.60
C PRO A 183 17.36 -3.83 12.34
N ILE A 184 16.74 -2.69 12.08
CA ILE A 184 15.53 -2.27 12.77
C ILE A 184 14.30 -2.29 11.87
N SER A 185 13.10 -2.13 12.46
CA SER A 185 11.84 -2.05 11.73
C SER A 185 11.82 -0.85 10.77
N GLY A 186 11.57 -1.08 9.48
CA GLY A 186 11.35 -0.02 8.50
C GLY A 186 10.15 0.85 8.84
N SER A 187 9.09 0.26 9.40
CA SER A 187 7.90 1.01 9.85
C SER A 187 8.24 2.06 10.91
N LEU A 188 9.04 1.68 11.90
CA LEU A 188 9.43 2.59 12.99
C LEU A 188 10.42 3.67 12.51
N VAL A 189 11.25 3.36 11.50
CA VAL A 189 12.13 4.35 10.88
C VAL A 189 11.31 5.39 10.11
N ASP A 190 10.44 4.92 9.21
CA ASP A 190 9.66 5.81 8.35
C ASP A 190 8.73 6.71 9.16
N PHE A 191 7.97 6.12 10.07
CA PHE A 191 7.10 6.84 11.00
C PHE A 191 7.91 7.78 11.90
N GLY A 192 8.94 7.27 12.54
CA GLY A 192 9.69 8.00 13.55
C GLY A 192 10.41 9.22 12.97
N LEU A 193 11.10 9.08 11.85
CA LEU A 193 11.78 10.21 11.20
C LEU A 193 10.77 11.26 10.72
N TYR A 194 9.70 10.83 10.03
CA TYR A 194 8.70 11.76 9.56
C TYR A 194 8.02 12.51 10.72
N PHE A 195 7.59 11.81 11.75
CA PHE A 195 6.90 12.38 12.89
C PHE A 195 7.82 13.33 13.68
N PHE A 196 9.05 12.90 13.96
CA PHE A 196 10.03 13.69 14.71
C PHE A 196 10.28 15.06 14.07
N HIS A 197 10.52 15.08 12.74
CA HIS A 197 10.87 16.31 12.05
C HIS A 197 9.68 17.20 11.71
N ASN A 198 8.48 16.65 11.61
CA ASN A 198 7.38 17.35 10.95
C ASN A 198 6.14 17.57 11.81
N ALA A 199 5.94 16.83 12.91
CA ALA A 199 4.68 16.87 13.65
C ALA A 199 4.34 18.28 14.16
N GLN A 200 5.27 18.95 14.83
CA GLN A 200 5.05 20.30 15.35
C GLN A 200 4.84 21.32 14.23
N GLU A 201 5.67 21.25 13.17
CA GLU A 201 5.53 22.14 12.01
C GLU A 201 4.18 22.02 11.32
N LEU A 202 3.66 20.78 11.17
CA LEU A 202 2.33 20.54 10.61
C LEU A 202 1.23 21.17 11.47
N ILE A 203 1.30 20.99 12.79
CA ILE A 203 0.35 21.58 13.74
C ILE A 203 0.40 23.12 13.68
N ASP A 204 1.58 23.69 13.67
CA ASP A 204 1.79 25.15 13.57
C ASP A 204 1.24 25.72 12.27
N ARG A 205 1.16 24.90 11.20
CA ARG A 205 0.55 25.24 9.91
C ARG A 205 -0.96 24.96 9.84
N GLY A 206 -1.58 24.49 10.91
CA GLY A 206 -3.03 24.27 10.99
C GLY A 206 -3.49 22.94 10.37
N THR A 207 -2.61 21.97 10.21
CA THR A 207 -2.89 20.59 9.79
C THR A 207 -2.36 19.61 10.84
N GLY A 208 -2.09 18.36 10.50
CA GLY A 208 -1.58 17.38 11.43
C GLY A 208 -0.68 16.31 10.82
N PRO A 209 0.01 15.52 11.64
CA PRO A 209 0.78 14.36 11.20
C PRO A 209 -0.18 13.21 10.88
N TYR A 210 -0.52 13.07 9.60
CA TYR A 210 -1.49 12.10 9.10
C TYR A 210 -0.81 10.93 8.41
N PHE A 211 -1.37 9.72 8.63
CA PHE A 211 -0.77 8.48 8.17
C PHE A 211 -1.77 7.56 7.45
N TYR A 212 -1.24 6.71 6.60
CA TYR A 212 -1.88 5.49 6.12
C TYR A 212 -1.14 4.27 6.67
N LEU A 213 -1.86 3.29 7.18
CA LEU A 213 -1.27 2.09 7.80
C LEU A 213 -1.49 0.87 6.91
N PRO A 214 -0.40 0.30 6.35
CA PRO A 214 -0.51 -0.79 5.38
C PRO A 214 -0.47 -2.17 6.02
N LYS A 215 -1.05 -3.13 5.33
CA LYS A 215 -0.85 -4.59 5.46
C LYS A 215 -1.05 -5.14 6.88
N LEU A 216 -1.98 -4.55 7.64
CA LEU A 216 -2.38 -5.10 8.93
C LEU A 216 -3.18 -6.39 8.72
N GLU A 217 -2.93 -7.38 9.57
CA GLU A 217 -3.66 -8.66 9.56
C GLU A 217 -4.52 -8.87 10.81
N SER A 218 -4.41 -8.00 11.81
CA SER A 218 -5.23 -8.09 13.03
C SER A 218 -5.36 -6.74 13.73
N HIS A 219 -6.41 -6.62 14.56
CA HIS A 219 -6.59 -5.47 15.45
C HIS A 219 -5.45 -5.31 16.47
N LEU A 220 -4.73 -6.39 16.79
CA LEU A 220 -3.57 -6.31 17.70
C LEU A 220 -2.40 -5.56 17.06
N GLU A 221 -2.27 -5.63 15.74
CA GLU A 221 -1.28 -4.82 14.99
C GLU A 221 -1.72 -3.36 14.91
N ALA A 222 -3.03 -3.09 14.84
CA ALA A 222 -3.58 -1.74 14.98
C ALA A 222 -3.35 -1.17 16.39
N ARG A 223 -3.53 -1.99 17.44
CA ARG A 223 -3.21 -1.63 18.83
C ARG A 223 -1.73 -1.28 18.99
N LEU A 224 -0.83 -2.03 18.33
CA LEU A 224 0.59 -1.69 18.34
C LEU A 224 0.84 -0.29 17.76
N TRP A 225 0.21 0.06 16.63
CA TRP A 225 0.29 1.41 16.06
C TRP A 225 -0.26 2.46 17.02
N ASN A 226 -1.41 2.20 17.65
CA ASN A 226 -1.98 3.13 18.63
C ASN A 226 -1.02 3.41 19.79
N ASP A 227 -0.39 2.36 20.31
CA ASP A 227 0.57 2.50 21.42
C ASP A 227 1.83 3.25 20.97
N VAL A 228 2.30 3.04 19.74
CA VAL A 228 3.38 3.83 19.11
C VAL A 228 2.99 5.31 19.01
N PHE A 229 1.77 5.60 18.58
CA PHE A 229 1.26 6.98 18.45
C PHE A 229 1.17 7.69 19.79
N VAL A 230 0.61 7.03 20.80
CA VAL A 230 0.53 7.58 22.17
C VAL A 230 1.93 7.88 22.70
N PHE A 231 2.83 6.90 22.62
CA PHE A 231 4.22 7.07 23.07
C PHE A 231 4.94 8.21 22.33
N ALA A 232 4.80 8.27 21.01
CA ALA A 232 5.48 9.28 20.20
C ALA A 232 5.00 10.69 20.50
N GLN A 233 3.69 10.88 20.70
CA GLN A 233 3.11 12.16 21.08
C GLN A 233 3.58 12.59 22.47
N ASP A 234 3.58 11.69 23.46
CA ASP A 234 4.07 11.98 24.81
C ASP A 234 5.57 12.32 24.80
N GLU A 235 6.39 11.54 24.09
CA GLU A 235 7.85 11.74 24.05
C GLU A 235 8.26 13.09 23.44
N LEU A 236 7.51 13.57 22.44
CA LEU A 236 7.79 14.85 21.77
C LEU A 236 6.94 16.02 22.26
N GLY A 237 6.08 15.82 23.29
CA GLY A 237 5.20 16.85 23.79
C GLY A 237 4.12 17.30 22.81
N ILE A 238 3.76 16.45 21.85
CA ILE A 238 2.68 16.68 20.89
C ILE A 238 1.34 16.31 21.54
N PRO A 239 0.28 17.12 21.42
CA PRO A 239 -1.02 16.80 22.01
C PRO A 239 -1.55 15.45 21.55
N GLN A 240 -2.08 14.64 22.47
CA GLN A 240 -2.70 13.36 22.15
C GLN A 240 -3.88 13.54 21.18
N GLY A 241 -3.97 12.67 20.18
CA GLY A 241 -4.98 12.75 19.12
C GLY A 241 -4.62 13.69 17.95
N SER A 242 -3.42 14.31 17.96
CA SER A 242 -2.90 15.05 16.80
C SER A 242 -2.62 14.14 15.61
N ILE A 243 -2.13 12.94 15.86
CA ILE A 243 -1.97 11.91 14.83
C ILE A 243 -3.34 11.43 14.36
N ARG A 244 -3.52 11.35 13.04
CA ARG A 244 -4.66 10.67 12.44
C ARG A 244 -4.19 9.64 11.43
N ALA A 245 -4.81 8.46 11.45
CA ALA A 245 -4.41 7.35 10.60
C ALA A 245 -5.60 6.66 9.94
N THR A 246 -5.52 6.46 8.63
CA THR A 246 -6.41 5.61 7.86
C THR A 246 -5.77 4.24 7.72
N VAL A 247 -6.52 3.18 7.95
CA VAL A 247 -6.02 1.80 7.78
C VAL A 247 -6.45 1.26 6.42
N LEU A 248 -5.50 0.73 5.67
CA LEU A 248 -5.80 -0.09 4.49
C LEU A 248 -6.29 -1.46 4.95
N ILE A 249 -7.56 -1.75 4.69
CA ILE A 249 -8.09 -3.11 4.80
C ILE A 249 -7.75 -3.84 3.49
N GLU A 250 -6.53 -4.27 3.39
CA GLU A 250 -5.96 -4.87 2.19
C GLU A 250 -5.48 -6.32 2.45
N THR A 251 -5.89 -6.89 3.57
CA THR A 251 -5.69 -8.31 3.86
C THR A 251 -7.01 -8.96 4.25
N ILE A 252 -7.20 -10.21 3.82
CA ILE A 252 -8.43 -10.96 4.12
C ILE A 252 -8.65 -11.11 5.63
N LEU A 253 -7.60 -11.23 6.43
CA LEU A 253 -7.73 -11.36 7.87
C LEU A 253 -8.24 -10.06 8.51
N ALA A 254 -7.76 -8.91 8.06
CA ALA A 254 -8.22 -7.60 8.54
C ALA A 254 -9.69 -7.33 8.18
N ALA A 255 -10.20 -7.91 7.09
CA ALA A 255 -11.61 -7.75 6.71
C ALA A 255 -12.58 -8.29 7.77
N PHE A 256 -12.17 -9.29 8.54
CA PHE A 256 -12.95 -9.83 9.66
C PHE A 256 -12.81 -9.02 10.96
N GLU A 257 -11.90 -8.06 11.01
CA GLU A 257 -11.56 -7.29 12.22
C GLU A 257 -11.70 -5.77 12.03
N MET A 258 -12.51 -5.30 11.06
CA MET A 258 -12.64 -3.86 10.75
C MET A 258 -13.13 -3.03 11.94
N ASP A 259 -14.15 -3.49 12.66
CA ASP A 259 -14.66 -2.82 13.87
C ASP A 259 -13.57 -2.76 14.95
N GLU A 260 -12.86 -3.86 15.15
CA GLU A 260 -11.81 -3.98 16.14
C GLU A 260 -10.61 -3.08 15.82
N ILE A 261 -10.21 -3.02 14.55
CA ILE A 261 -9.14 -2.14 14.06
C ILE A 261 -9.50 -0.67 14.33
N LEU A 262 -10.72 -0.26 13.98
CA LEU A 262 -11.19 1.10 14.26
C LEU A 262 -11.25 1.37 15.77
N TYR A 263 -11.65 0.37 16.58
CA TYR A 263 -11.74 0.51 18.03
C TYR A 263 -10.38 0.71 18.69
N GLU A 264 -9.38 -0.05 18.28
CA GLU A 264 -8.02 0.09 18.81
C GLU A 264 -7.43 1.46 18.49
N LEU A 265 -7.72 1.99 17.32
CA LEU A 265 -7.25 3.30 16.85
C LEU A 265 -8.24 4.45 17.08
N ARG A 266 -9.35 4.26 17.79
CA ARG A 266 -10.48 5.21 17.79
C ARG A 266 -10.12 6.67 18.10
N ASP A 267 -9.10 6.88 18.92
CA ASP A 267 -8.65 8.23 19.28
C ASP A 267 -7.74 8.86 18.19
N HIS A 268 -7.21 8.05 17.29
CA HIS A 268 -6.31 8.44 16.19
C HIS A 268 -6.86 8.08 14.81
N SER A 269 -8.04 7.45 14.71
CA SER A 269 -8.56 6.97 13.43
C SER A 269 -8.99 8.10 12.50
N ALA A 270 -8.69 7.91 11.22
CA ALA A 270 -9.23 8.66 10.09
C ALA A 270 -9.94 7.73 9.08
N GLY A 271 -10.46 6.58 9.54
CA GLY A 271 -11.23 5.66 8.74
C GLY A 271 -10.46 4.49 8.14
N LEU A 272 -11.11 3.83 7.20
CA LEU A 272 -10.58 2.67 6.49
C LEU A 272 -10.56 2.91 4.98
N ASN A 273 -9.65 2.23 4.29
CA ASN A 273 -9.56 2.24 2.83
C ASN A 273 -9.66 0.81 2.28
N CYS A 274 -10.29 0.64 1.12
CA CYS A 274 -10.42 -0.62 0.41
C CYS A 274 -9.37 -0.75 -0.67
N GLY A 275 -8.37 -1.62 -0.48
CA GLY A 275 -7.43 -2.03 -1.52
C GLY A 275 -8.04 -3.06 -2.48
N ARG A 276 -7.39 -3.34 -3.61
CA ARG A 276 -7.81 -4.38 -4.56
C ARG A 276 -6.79 -5.49 -4.70
N TRP A 277 -5.62 -5.19 -5.25
CA TRP A 277 -4.66 -6.23 -5.58
C TRP A 277 -4.04 -6.88 -4.34
N ASP A 278 -3.67 -6.10 -3.33
CA ASP A 278 -3.20 -6.63 -2.05
C ASP A 278 -4.26 -7.50 -1.36
N TYR A 279 -5.54 -7.09 -1.42
CA TYR A 279 -6.63 -7.87 -0.84
C TYR A 279 -6.77 -9.23 -1.52
N ILE A 280 -6.82 -9.25 -2.86
CA ILE A 280 -6.90 -10.50 -3.63
C ILE A 280 -5.64 -11.36 -3.41
N PHE A 281 -4.46 -10.74 -3.47
CA PHE A 281 -3.19 -11.40 -3.13
C PHE A 281 -3.24 -12.06 -1.75
N SER A 282 -3.77 -11.36 -0.74
CA SER A 282 -3.87 -11.89 0.61
C SER A 282 -4.78 -13.11 0.72
N VAL A 283 -5.86 -13.17 -0.07
CA VAL A 283 -6.73 -14.36 -0.15
C VAL A 283 -5.95 -15.53 -0.72
N ILE A 284 -5.27 -15.35 -1.85
CA ILE A 284 -4.43 -16.40 -2.44
C ILE A 284 -3.38 -16.86 -1.43
N LYS A 285 -2.68 -15.93 -0.80
CA LYS A 285 -1.63 -16.20 0.19
C LYS A 285 -2.15 -17.04 1.37
N ARG A 286 -3.24 -16.63 1.98
CA ARG A 286 -3.77 -17.27 3.18
C ARG A 286 -4.49 -18.59 2.89
N MET A 287 -5.15 -18.72 1.72
CA MET A 287 -5.91 -19.89 1.32
C MET A 287 -5.14 -20.83 0.38
N ARG A 288 -3.84 -20.60 0.16
CA ARG A 288 -3.01 -21.29 -0.84
C ARG A 288 -3.03 -22.81 -0.81
N ASN A 289 -3.25 -23.39 0.38
CA ASN A 289 -3.26 -24.84 0.59
C ASN A 289 -4.69 -25.44 0.60
N LEU A 290 -5.72 -24.62 0.34
CA LEU A 290 -7.12 -25.03 0.32
C LEU A 290 -7.60 -25.13 -1.14
N PRO A 291 -7.99 -26.31 -1.62
CA PRO A 291 -8.22 -26.56 -3.05
C PRO A 291 -9.50 -25.91 -3.61
N GLU A 292 -10.37 -25.39 -2.79
CA GLU A 292 -11.55 -24.64 -3.22
C GLU A 292 -11.23 -23.19 -3.63
N TYR A 293 -10.09 -22.65 -3.22
CA TYR A 293 -9.72 -21.24 -3.45
C TYR A 293 -8.74 -21.11 -4.61
N ILE A 294 -9.22 -21.29 -5.84
CA ILE A 294 -8.45 -20.98 -7.04
C ILE A 294 -9.06 -19.77 -7.74
N PHE A 295 -8.21 -18.83 -8.15
CA PHE A 295 -8.66 -17.63 -8.85
C PHE A 295 -8.55 -17.77 -10.38
N PRO A 296 -9.52 -17.23 -11.12
CA PRO A 296 -9.41 -17.05 -12.58
C PRO A 296 -8.41 -15.94 -12.90
N ASP A 297 -8.27 -15.59 -14.19
CA ASP A 297 -7.48 -14.44 -14.60
C ASP A 297 -7.83 -13.20 -13.78
N ARG A 298 -6.82 -12.44 -13.36
CA ARG A 298 -7.03 -11.24 -12.53
C ARG A 298 -7.95 -10.19 -13.16
N SER A 299 -8.04 -10.15 -14.49
CA SER A 299 -8.95 -9.27 -15.23
C SER A 299 -10.42 -9.57 -14.94
N GLN A 300 -10.76 -10.81 -14.55
CA GLN A 300 -12.10 -11.24 -14.17
C GLN A 300 -12.41 -10.96 -12.69
N VAL A 301 -11.41 -10.65 -11.86
CA VAL A 301 -11.58 -10.37 -10.43
C VAL A 301 -11.72 -8.87 -10.22
N THR A 302 -12.89 -8.35 -10.60
CA THR A 302 -13.24 -6.93 -10.49
C THR A 302 -13.81 -6.58 -9.11
N MET A 303 -13.97 -5.28 -8.83
CA MET A 303 -14.63 -4.83 -7.60
C MET A 303 -16.11 -5.19 -7.52
N THR A 304 -16.68 -5.74 -8.59
CA THR A 304 -18.09 -6.13 -8.68
C THR A 304 -18.37 -7.60 -8.42
N VAL A 305 -17.33 -8.44 -8.32
CA VAL A 305 -17.51 -9.86 -7.96
C VAL A 305 -17.97 -10.02 -6.50
N PRO A 306 -18.68 -11.11 -6.15
CA PRO A 306 -19.40 -11.23 -4.86
C PRO A 306 -18.55 -10.92 -3.63
N PHE A 307 -17.38 -11.55 -3.46
CA PHE A 307 -16.56 -11.35 -2.25
C PHE A 307 -15.99 -9.91 -2.16
N MET A 308 -15.65 -9.29 -3.29
CA MET A 308 -15.19 -7.89 -3.32
C MET A 308 -16.33 -6.93 -3.00
N ARG A 309 -17.55 -7.22 -3.45
CA ARG A 309 -18.76 -6.47 -3.06
C ARG A 309 -19.05 -6.61 -1.57
N ALA A 310 -19.01 -7.83 -1.04
CA ALA A 310 -19.19 -8.07 0.40
C ALA A 310 -18.17 -7.28 1.23
N TYR A 311 -16.91 -7.33 0.85
CA TYR A 311 -15.81 -6.61 1.48
C TYR A 311 -16.01 -5.09 1.50
N THR A 312 -16.29 -4.47 0.34
CA THR A 312 -16.47 -3.02 0.25
C THR A 312 -17.71 -2.54 0.99
N GLN A 313 -18.84 -3.26 0.87
CA GLN A 313 -20.07 -2.93 1.57
C GLN A 313 -19.91 -3.03 3.10
N LEU A 314 -19.22 -4.06 3.58
CA LEU A 314 -18.90 -4.21 5.00
C LEU A 314 -18.04 -3.05 5.50
N CYS A 315 -17.04 -2.63 4.72
CA CYS A 315 -16.16 -1.53 5.06
C CYS A 315 -16.95 -0.23 5.22
N ILE A 316 -17.79 0.13 4.25
CA ILE A 316 -18.63 1.32 4.30
C ILE A 316 -19.55 1.30 5.54
N LYS A 317 -20.30 0.20 5.73
CA LYS A 317 -21.18 0.04 6.88
C LYS A 317 -20.46 0.20 8.20
N THR A 318 -19.33 -0.49 8.36
CA THR A 318 -18.53 -0.47 9.59
C THR A 318 -18.01 0.93 9.88
N CYS A 319 -17.42 1.60 8.89
CA CYS A 319 -16.93 2.96 9.02
C CYS A 319 -18.06 3.93 9.41
N HIS A 320 -19.14 3.95 8.68
CA HIS A 320 -20.22 4.90 8.91
C HIS A 320 -20.92 4.67 10.26
N LYS A 321 -21.05 3.43 10.70
CA LYS A 321 -21.52 3.11 12.05
C LYS A 321 -20.66 3.76 13.13
N ARG A 322 -19.36 3.92 12.88
CA ARG A 322 -18.35 4.45 13.81
C ARG A 322 -18.03 5.93 13.58
N ASN A 323 -18.80 6.62 12.74
CA ASN A 323 -18.56 8.00 12.30
C ASN A 323 -17.16 8.18 11.66
N ALA A 324 -16.69 7.14 10.99
CA ALA A 324 -15.42 7.10 10.29
C ALA A 324 -15.65 7.15 8.76
N PRO A 325 -14.78 7.80 7.98
CA PRO A 325 -14.87 7.75 6.53
C PRO A 325 -14.43 6.40 5.97
N ALA A 326 -15.06 5.98 4.88
CA ALA A 326 -14.73 4.81 4.09
C ALA A 326 -14.19 5.24 2.73
N LEU A 327 -12.93 4.90 2.43
CA LEU A 327 -12.26 5.28 1.19
C LEU A 327 -12.26 4.12 0.20
N GLY A 328 -12.55 4.41 -1.07
CA GLY A 328 -12.48 3.46 -2.17
C GLY A 328 -11.06 3.19 -2.65
N GLY A 329 -10.93 2.28 -3.62
CA GLY A 329 -9.66 1.81 -4.14
C GLY A 329 -9.03 2.72 -5.19
N MET A 330 -7.83 2.36 -5.63
CA MET A 330 -7.05 3.12 -6.59
C MET A 330 -7.51 2.89 -8.04
N ALA A 331 -7.63 3.97 -8.81
CA ALA A 331 -7.61 3.93 -10.27
C ALA A 331 -6.17 4.12 -10.76
N ALA A 332 -5.60 3.07 -11.34
CA ALA A 332 -4.20 3.02 -11.78
C ALA A 332 -3.98 3.56 -13.21
N GLN A 333 -5.05 3.92 -13.93
CA GLN A 333 -4.97 4.42 -15.31
C GLN A 333 -4.12 5.68 -15.41
N ILE A 334 -3.30 5.74 -16.46
CA ILE A 334 -2.51 6.92 -16.82
C ILE A 334 -2.87 7.36 -18.24
N PRO A 335 -2.95 8.69 -18.52
CA PRO A 335 -3.19 9.18 -19.87
C PRO A 335 -2.04 8.82 -20.81
N VAL A 336 -2.39 8.39 -22.02
CA VAL A 336 -1.43 8.08 -23.08
C VAL A 336 -1.34 9.27 -24.01
N LYS A 337 -0.16 9.88 -24.08
CA LYS A 337 0.05 11.06 -24.96
C LYS A 337 -0.20 10.72 -26.41
N GLY A 338 -1.12 11.47 -27.05
CA GLY A 338 -1.41 11.32 -28.49
C GLY A 338 -2.25 10.08 -28.85
N ASN A 339 -2.92 9.46 -27.88
CA ASN A 339 -3.84 8.34 -28.14
C ASN A 339 -5.21 8.58 -27.49
N ASP A 340 -6.07 9.33 -28.20
CA ASP A 340 -7.37 9.76 -27.70
C ASP A 340 -8.33 8.59 -27.47
N GLU A 341 -8.26 7.53 -28.28
CA GLU A 341 -9.11 6.34 -28.15
C GLU A 341 -8.78 5.54 -26.88
N ALA A 342 -7.49 5.29 -26.64
CA ALA A 342 -7.04 4.64 -25.41
C ALA A 342 -7.41 5.47 -24.16
N ASN A 343 -7.28 6.81 -24.25
CA ASN A 343 -7.66 7.71 -23.18
C ASN A 343 -9.16 7.69 -22.93
N ALA A 344 -10.00 7.71 -23.96
CA ALA A 344 -11.46 7.64 -23.81
C ALA A 344 -11.87 6.35 -23.08
N THR A 345 -11.29 5.20 -23.45
CA THR A 345 -11.53 3.92 -22.79
C THR A 345 -11.07 3.93 -21.32
N ALA A 346 -9.88 4.47 -21.04
CA ALA A 346 -9.35 4.56 -19.68
C ALA A 346 -10.22 5.48 -18.81
N PHE A 347 -10.62 6.64 -19.33
CA PHE A 347 -11.44 7.62 -18.62
C PHE A 347 -12.84 7.07 -18.31
N GLN A 348 -13.45 6.36 -19.27
CA GLN A 348 -14.73 5.68 -19.05
C GLN A 348 -14.64 4.69 -17.89
N LYS A 349 -13.61 3.83 -17.87
CA LYS A 349 -13.40 2.86 -16.79
C LYS A 349 -13.25 3.54 -15.42
N VAL A 350 -12.49 4.64 -15.36
CA VAL A 350 -12.34 5.42 -14.11
C VAL A 350 -13.68 6.02 -13.70
N THR A 351 -14.41 6.64 -14.64
CA THR A 351 -15.73 7.21 -14.38
C THR A 351 -16.70 6.19 -13.79
N GLU A 352 -16.82 5.01 -14.42
CA GLU A 352 -17.72 3.94 -13.97
C GLU A 352 -17.33 3.42 -12.57
N ASP A 353 -16.03 3.26 -12.32
CA ASP A 353 -15.49 2.80 -11.04
C ASP A 353 -15.78 3.81 -9.92
N LYS A 354 -15.46 5.09 -10.14
CA LYS A 354 -15.63 6.15 -9.12
C LYS A 354 -17.09 6.50 -8.88
N ARG A 355 -17.92 6.45 -9.93
CA ARG A 355 -19.37 6.55 -9.80
C ARG A 355 -19.93 5.45 -8.90
N ARG A 356 -19.55 4.20 -9.13
CA ARG A 356 -19.96 3.07 -8.29
C ARG A 356 -19.57 3.30 -6.83
N GLU A 357 -18.32 3.68 -6.56
CA GLU A 357 -17.83 3.94 -5.20
C GLU A 357 -18.63 5.04 -4.51
N ALA A 358 -18.84 6.18 -5.16
CA ALA A 358 -19.64 7.28 -4.62
C ALA A 358 -21.08 6.87 -4.33
N MET A 359 -21.73 6.14 -5.25
CA MET A 359 -23.11 5.65 -5.07
C MET A 359 -23.22 4.61 -3.96
N ASP A 360 -22.24 3.74 -3.80
CA ASP A 360 -22.18 2.72 -2.74
C ASP A 360 -22.08 3.34 -1.34
N GLY A 361 -21.48 4.52 -1.22
CA GLY A 361 -21.34 5.22 0.04
C GLY A 361 -19.90 5.50 0.47
N HIS A 362 -18.90 5.29 -0.39
CA HIS A 362 -17.55 5.75 -0.07
C HIS A 362 -17.48 7.26 0.04
N ASP A 363 -16.68 7.77 0.98
CA ASP A 363 -16.47 9.20 1.23
C ASP A 363 -15.36 9.80 0.38
N GLY A 364 -14.66 8.97 -0.35
CA GLY A 364 -13.57 9.35 -1.25
C GLY A 364 -12.95 8.13 -1.92
N THR A 365 -11.95 8.40 -2.75
CA THR A 365 -11.29 7.39 -3.59
C THR A 365 -9.85 7.74 -3.86
N TRP A 366 -9.09 6.79 -4.45
CA TRP A 366 -7.71 6.99 -4.87
C TRP A 366 -7.54 7.07 -6.38
N VAL A 367 -6.60 7.91 -6.81
CA VAL A 367 -6.06 7.93 -8.17
C VAL A 367 -4.53 7.90 -8.10
N ALA A 368 -3.89 7.34 -9.13
CA ALA A 368 -2.42 7.25 -9.20
C ALA A 368 -1.79 8.30 -10.12
N HIS A 369 -2.60 9.14 -10.80
CA HIS A 369 -2.11 10.14 -11.74
C HIS A 369 -2.91 11.44 -11.66
N PRO A 370 -2.27 12.64 -11.69
CA PRO A 370 -2.97 13.93 -11.62
C PRO A 370 -4.08 14.09 -12.67
N GLY A 371 -3.89 13.55 -13.88
CA GLY A 371 -4.89 13.59 -14.95
C GLY A 371 -6.20 12.87 -14.64
N MET A 372 -6.27 12.04 -13.60
CA MET A 372 -7.48 11.34 -13.18
C MET A 372 -8.24 12.06 -12.07
N VAL A 373 -7.64 13.07 -11.44
CA VAL A 373 -8.25 13.78 -10.29
C VAL A 373 -9.57 14.42 -10.66
N ALA A 374 -9.62 15.16 -11.77
CA ALA A 374 -10.84 15.85 -12.19
C ALA A 374 -11.97 14.88 -12.51
N ILE A 375 -11.68 13.76 -13.19
CA ILE A 375 -12.66 12.74 -13.56
C ILE A 375 -13.26 12.09 -12.32
N ALA A 376 -12.43 11.72 -11.35
CA ALA A 376 -12.88 11.15 -10.09
C ALA A 376 -13.68 12.17 -9.25
N MET A 377 -13.23 13.43 -9.22
CA MET A 377 -13.89 14.51 -8.49
C MET A 377 -15.31 14.74 -9.01
N GLU A 378 -15.50 14.77 -10.34
CA GLU A 378 -16.80 14.94 -10.97
C GLU A 378 -17.81 13.88 -10.50
N GLN A 379 -17.38 12.61 -10.38
CA GLN A 379 -18.29 11.54 -9.92
C GLN A 379 -18.68 11.69 -8.45
N PHE A 380 -17.74 12.11 -7.60
CA PHE A 380 -18.04 12.36 -6.20
C PHE A 380 -18.86 13.65 -6.02
N ASP A 381 -18.61 14.71 -6.78
CA ASP A 381 -19.41 15.94 -6.74
C ASP A 381 -20.87 15.71 -7.14
N GLU A 382 -21.10 14.84 -8.15
CA GLU A 382 -22.46 14.48 -8.60
C GLU A 382 -23.22 13.64 -7.58
N HIS A 383 -22.56 12.64 -6.95
CA HIS A 383 -23.24 11.62 -6.15
C HIS A 383 -23.09 11.81 -4.63
N MET A 384 -22.20 12.71 -4.20
CA MET A 384 -21.94 13.06 -2.80
C MET A 384 -21.87 14.60 -2.67
N PRO A 385 -23.00 15.30 -2.59
CA PRO A 385 -23.05 16.77 -2.58
C PRO A 385 -22.45 17.42 -1.32
N THR A 386 -22.27 16.64 -0.25
CA THR A 386 -21.63 17.05 1.02
C THR A 386 -20.17 16.61 1.05
N PRO A 387 -19.32 17.18 1.93
CA PRO A 387 -17.91 16.78 2.03
C PRO A 387 -17.65 15.29 2.25
N ASN A 388 -18.59 14.60 2.86
CA ASN A 388 -18.61 13.15 3.06
C ASN A 388 -20.07 12.67 3.17
N GLN A 389 -20.26 11.35 3.24
CA GLN A 389 -21.58 10.74 3.40
C GLN A 389 -21.63 9.74 4.58
N ILE A 390 -20.87 10.03 5.63
CA ILE A 390 -20.78 9.21 6.86
C ILE A 390 -22.15 8.97 7.51
N ASP A 391 -23.11 9.87 7.28
CA ASP A 391 -24.49 9.73 7.79
C ASP A 391 -25.29 8.62 7.08
N LYS A 392 -24.86 8.16 5.92
CA LYS A 392 -25.44 7.03 5.19
C LYS A 392 -25.04 5.71 5.85
N LYS A 393 -25.71 5.30 6.93
CA LYS A 393 -25.30 4.21 7.83
C LYS A 393 -25.31 2.81 7.24
N ARG A 394 -25.91 2.61 6.07
CA ARG A 394 -25.98 1.35 5.34
C ARG A 394 -26.52 0.19 6.19
N ASP A 395 -27.62 0.44 6.89
CA ASP A 395 -28.33 -0.57 7.70
C ASP A 395 -28.90 -1.70 6.83
N ASP A 396 -29.07 -1.42 5.52
CA ASP A 396 -29.45 -2.37 4.47
C ASP A 396 -28.39 -3.49 4.26
N VAL A 397 -27.13 -3.23 4.59
CA VAL A 397 -26.03 -4.16 4.34
C VAL A 397 -25.92 -5.20 5.47
N GLN A 398 -25.90 -6.47 5.07
CA GLN A 398 -25.56 -7.60 5.96
C GLN A 398 -24.57 -8.49 5.23
N VAL A 399 -23.42 -8.70 5.84
CA VAL A 399 -22.33 -9.52 5.28
C VAL A 399 -22.01 -10.65 6.23
N THR A 400 -21.96 -11.88 5.70
CA THR A 400 -21.55 -13.07 6.45
C THR A 400 -20.07 -13.39 6.20
N ALA A 401 -19.50 -14.25 7.03
CA ALA A 401 -18.14 -14.72 6.88
C ALA A 401 -17.91 -15.43 5.53
N GLU A 402 -18.89 -16.25 5.12
CA GLU A 402 -18.84 -16.98 3.85
C GLU A 402 -18.80 -16.04 2.65
N GLN A 403 -19.54 -14.93 2.68
CA GLN A 403 -19.55 -13.95 1.60
C GLN A 403 -18.20 -13.25 1.41
N LEU A 404 -17.41 -13.08 2.48
CA LEU A 404 -16.08 -12.46 2.40
C LEU A 404 -15.04 -13.37 1.73
N VAL A 405 -15.29 -14.66 1.63
CA VAL A 405 -14.40 -15.67 1.04
C VAL A 405 -15.02 -16.39 -0.17
N ASP A 406 -16.13 -15.88 -0.69
CA ASP A 406 -16.82 -16.41 -1.89
C ASP A 406 -16.09 -15.97 -3.15
N VAL A 407 -14.94 -16.61 -3.40
CA VAL A 407 -14.06 -16.27 -4.53
C VAL A 407 -14.73 -16.58 -5.88
N PRO A 408 -14.53 -15.74 -6.92
CA PRO A 408 -15.19 -15.92 -8.20
C PRO A 408 -14.66 -17.15 -8.94
N THR A 409 -15.53 -17.82 -9.65
CA THR A 409 -15.16 -18.81 -10.68
C THR A 409 -14.96 -18.11 -12.02
N GLY A 410 -14.12 -18.69 -12.88
CA GLY A 410 -13.85 -18.16 -14.20
C GLY A 410 -12.80 -18.99 -14.95
N SER A 411 -12.35 -18.50 -16.10
CA SER A 411 -11.32 -19.13 -16.91
C SER A 411 -9.92 -18.67 -16.53
N ILE A 412 -8.96 -19.53 -16.77
CA ILE A 412 -7.54 -19.22 -16.75
C ILE A 412 -7.06 -19.28 -18.21
N THR A 413 -6.62 -18.15 -18.74
CA THR A 413 -6.20 -18.04 -20.13
C THR A 413 -4.68 -17.99 -20.28
N GLU A 414 -4.18 -18.35 -21.45
CA GLU A 414 -2.76 -18.17 -21.76
C GLU A 414 -2.37 -16.68 -21.73
N GLU A 415 -3.26 -15.80 -22.19
CA GLU A 415 -3.06 -14.34 -22.10
C GLU A 415 -2.93 -13.88 -20.65
N GLY A 416 -3.77 -14.38 -19.75
CA GLY A 416 -3.69 -14.08 -18.31
C GLY A 416 -2.38 -14.57 -17.69
N LEU A 417 -1.91 -15.77 -18.05
CA LEU A 417 -0.62 -16.32 -17.62
C LEU A 417 0.54 -15.44 -18.13
N ARG A 418 0.56 -15.12 -19.41
CA ARG A 418 1.57 -14.25 -20.04
C ARG A 418 1.60 -12.86 -19.45
N SER A 419 0.43 -12.26 -19.24
CA SER A 419 0.29 -10.94 -18.63
C SER A 419 0.86 -10.91 -17.21
N ASN A 420 0.57 -11.91 -16.38
CA ASN A 420 1.12 -12.00 -15.02
C ASN A 420 2.65 -12.11 -15.04
N ILE A 421 3.21 -12.93 -15.92
CA ILE A 421 4.67 -13.10 -16.04
C ILE A 421 5.32 -11.80 -16.54
N SER A 422 4.80 -11.23 -17.61
CA SER A 422 5.35 -10.02 -18.24
C SER A 422 5.32 -8.82 -17.27
N VAL A 423 4.19 -8.57 -16.62
CA VAL A 423 4.03 -7.46 -15.67
C VAL A 423 4.89 -7.69 -14.42
N GLY A 424 4.96 -8.93 -13.93
CA GLY A 424 5.79 -9.27 -12.78
C GLY A 424 7.27 -9.00 -13.01
N ILE A 425 7.82 -9.42 -14.16
CA ILE A 425 9.22 -9.16 -14.53
C ILE A 425 9.47 -7.65 -14.67
N GLN A 426 8.64 -6.94 -15.43
CA GLN A 426 8.82 -5.50 -15.67
C GLN A 426 8.74 -4.69 -14.38
N TYR A 427 7.79 -5.02 -13.50
CA TYR A 427 7.67 -4.34 -12.21
C TYR A 427 8.89 -4.59 -11.32
N ILE A 428 9.30 -5.84 -11.14
CA ILE A 428 10.48 -6.17 -10.32
C ILE A 428 11.73 -5.50 -10.87
N ALA A 429 11.93 -5.45 -12.20
CA ALA A 429 13.06 -4.76 -12.81
C ALA A 429 13.06 -3.26 -12.49
N SER A 430 11.90 -2.60 -12.58
CA SER A 430 11.72 -1.20 -12.18
C SER A 430 12.03 -0.99 -10.70
N TRP A 431 11.51 -1.86 -9.83
CA TRP A 431 11.72 -1.79 -8.40
C TRP A 431 13.20 -2.00 -8.00
N LEU A 432 13.88 -2.97 -8.59
CA LEU A 432 15.33 -3.18 -8.40
C LEU A 432 16.16 -1.99 -8.92
N SER A 433 15.65 -1.26 -9.91
CA SER A 433 16.24 -0.03 -10.42
C SER A 433 15.93 1.20 -9.53
N GLY A 434 15.23 1.02 -8.40
CA GLY A 434 14.90 2.08 -7.45
C GLY A 434 13.54 2.76 -7.69
N ASN A 435 12.72 2.27 -8.62
CA ASN A 435 11.41 2.88 -8.94
C ASN A 435 10.27 1.95 -8.53
N GLY A 436 9.60 2.27 -7.43
CA GLY A 436 8.46 1.48 -6.91
C GLY A 436 7.13 1.77 -7.61
N ALA A 437 6.99 2.89 -8.32
CA ALA A 437 5.84 3.20 -9.16
C ALA A 437 6.25 3.09 -10.64
N ALA A 438 5.73 2.08 -11.34
CA ALA A 438 6.15 1.74 -12.69
C ALA A 438 4.99 1.89 -13.70
N PRO A 439 5.14 2.70 -14.77
CA PRO A 439 4.16 2.76 -15.84
C PRO A 439 4.30 1.53 -16.74
N ILE A 440 3.38 0.58 -16.61
CA ILE A 440 3.35 -0.66 -17.39
C ILE A 440 1.96 -0.79 -18.03
N ASN A 441 1.89 -1.02 -19.34
CA ASN A 441 0.64 -1.19 -20.08
C ASN A 441 -0.40 -0.07 -19.82
N ASN A 442 0.03 1.17 -19.76
CA ASN A 442 -0.78 2.36 -19.47
C ASN A 442 -1.46 2.36 -18.08
N LEU A 443 -0.89 1.61 -17.15
CA LEU A 443 -1.26 1.60 -15.74
C LEU A 443 -0.04 2.01 -14.90
N MET A 444 -0.28 2.76 -13.83
CA MET A 444 0.73 3.01 -12.81
C MET A 444 0.68 1.84 -11.82
N GLU A 445 1.66 0.97 -11.94
CA GLU A 445 1.74 -0.26 -11.15
C GLU A 445 2.64 -0.06 -9.92
N ASP A 446 2.28 -0.71 -8.82
CA ASP A 446 3.03 -0.74 -7.57
C ASP A 446 3.34 -2.20 -7.14
N ALA A 447 3.90 -2.40 -5.95
CA ALA A 447 4.30 -3.73 -5.49
C ALA A 447 3.12 -4.72 -5.43
N ALA A 448 1.91 -4.25 -5.15
CA ALA A 448 0.72 -5.10 -5.09
C ALA A 448 0.43 -5.80 -6.43
N THR A 449 0.75 -5.16 -7.55
CA THR A 449 0.59 -5.76 -8.88
C THR A 449 1.53 -6.95 -9.11
N ALA A 450 2.79 -6.84 -8.71
CA ALA A 450 3.72 -7.96 -8.82
C ALA A 450 3.37 -9.09 -7.84
N GLU A 451 2.85 -8.75 -6.66
CA GLU A 451 2.38 -9.73 -5.68
C GLU A 451 1.20 -10.55 -6.21
N ILE A 452 0.17 -9.91 -6.78
CA ILE A 452 -0.94 -10.66 -7.37
C ILE A 452 -0.48 -11.50 -8.57
N SER A 453 0.41 -10.96 -9.41
CA SER A 453 0.93 -11.65 -10.59
C SER A 453 1.66 -12.94 -10.21
N ARG A 454 2.64 -12.86 -9.31
CA ARG A 454 3.42 -14.04 -8.90
C ARG A 454 2.59 -15.05 -8.14
N SER A 455 1.63 -14.59 -7.32
CA SER A 455 0.82 -15.47 -6.48
C SER A 455 -0.21 -16.27 -7.30
N GLN A 456 -0.81 -15.68 -8.34
CA GLN A 456 -1.68 -16.40 -9.26
C GLN A 456 -0.92 -17.49 -10.01
N VAL A 457 0.26 -17.18 -10.56
CA VAL A 457 1.07 -18.18 -11.27
C VAL A 457 1.52 -19.29 -10.34
N TRP A 458 1.97 -18.95 -9.11
CA TRP A 458 2.32 -19.92 -8.07
C TRP A 458 1.16 -20.87 -7.77
N GLN A 459 -0.06 -20.32 -7.61
CA GLN A 459 -1.27 -21.08 -7.33
C GLN A 459 -1.65 -21.99 -8.51
N TRP A 460 -1.65 -21.47 -9.73
CA TRP A 460 -2.06 -22.23 -10.92
C TRP A 460 -1.15 -23.43 -11.20
N ILE A 461 0.15 -23.29 -11.00
CA ILE A 461 1.10 -24.41 -11.17
C ILE A 461 0.78 -25.54 -10.21
N ARG A 462 0.42 -25.24 -8.96
CA ARG A 462 0.23 -26.23 -7.88
C ARG A 462 -1.18 -26.77 -7.78
N HIS A 463 -2.15 -25.98 -8.17
CA HIS A 463 -3.55 -26.35 -8.02
C HIS A 463 -3.98 -27.35 -9.11
N PRO A 464 -4.73 -28.44 -8.76
CA PRO A 464 -5.20 -29.41 -9.78
C PRO A 464 -6.03 -28.79 -10.90
N LYS A 465 -6.81 -27.74 -10.60
CA LYS A 465 -7.62 -26.97 -11.55
C LYS A 465 -6.86 -25.83 -12.26
N GLY A 466 -5.53 -25.70 -12.06
CA GLY A 466 -4.70 -24.75 -12.80
C GLY A 466 -4.51 -25.22 -14.24
N ILE A 467 -5.58 -25.12 -15.03
CA ILE A 467 -5.69 -25.62 -16.40
C ILE A 467 -6.14 -24.42 -17.25
N LEU A 468 -5.43 -24.18 -18.35
CA LEU A 468 -5.81 -23.18 -19.34
C LEU A 468 -7.15 -23.55 -19.99
N GLU A 469 -7.87 -22.58 -20.50
CA GLU A 469 -9.16 -22.80 -21.18
C GLU A 469 -9.06 -23.72 -22.41
N ASP A 470 -7.86 -23.88 -23.00
CA ASP A 470 -7.57 -24.80 -24.09
C ASP A 470 -7.25 -26.23 -23.63
N GLY A 471 -7.28 -26.49 -22.31
CA GLY A 471 -7.08 -27.80 -21.69
C GLY A 471 -5.64 -28.12 -21.28
N ARG A 472 -4.66 -27.25 -21.59
CA ARG A 472 -3.27 -27.45 -21.13
C ARG A 472 -3.15 -27.23 -19.63
N LYS A 473 -2.47 -28.13 -18.93
CA LYS A 473 -2.11 -27.95 -17.52
C LYS A 473 -1.02 -26.90 -17.39
N ILE A 474 -1.20 -25.95 -16.48
CA ILE A 474 -0.13 -25.04 -16.12
C ILE A 474 0.82 -25.80 -15.16
N ASP A 475 1.95 -26.18 -15.69
CA ASP A 475 3.02 -26.86 -14.97
C ASP A 475 4.35 -26.09 -15.08
N VAL A 476 5.41 -26.64 -14.49
CA VAL A 476 6.74 -26.04 -14.51
C VAL A 476 7.29 -25.93 -15.94
N SER A 477 6.97 -26.88 -16.82
CA SER A 477 7.44 -26.87 -18.21
C SER A 477 6.81 -25.73 -19.00
N LEU A 478 5.48 -25.61 -18.94
CA LEU A 478 4.77 -24.50 -19.58
C LEU A 478 5.18 -23.14 -19.01
N PHE A 479 5.41 -23.06 -17.70
CA PHE A 479 5.92 -21.83 -17.08
C PHE A 479 7.28 -21.43 -17.67
N HIS A 480 8.22 -22.36 -17.81
CA HIS A 480 9.54 -22.05 -18.39
C HIS A 480 9.43 -21.63 -19.86
N GLU A 481 8.57 -22.28 -20.65
CA GLU A 481 8.33 -21.88 -22.04
C GLU A 481 7.81 -20.43 -22.12
N VAL A 482 6.79 -20.10 -21.31
CA VAL A 482 6.16 -18.79 -21.34
C VAL A 482 7.08 -17.69 -20.80
N ILE A 483 7.85 -17.93 -19.74
CA ILE A 483 8.73 -16.91 -19.17
C ILE A 483 9.90 -16.57 -20.10
N GLU A 484 10.46 -17.55 -20.81
CA GLU A 484 11.50 -17.31 -21.83
C GLU A 484 10.94 -16.47 -23.00
N ASP A 485 9.74 -16.80 -23.49
CA ASP A 485 9.09 -16.06 -24.56
C ASP A 485 8.75 -14.61 -24.14
N GLU A 486 8.19 -14.41 -22.95
CA GLU A 486 7.89 -13.07 -22.44
C GLU A 486 9.16 -12.25 -22.16
N ALA A 487 10.23 -12.87 -21.64
CA ALA A 487 11.52 -12.20 -21.46
C ALA A 487 12.11 -11.71 -22.78
N ALA A 488 12.01 -12.53 -23.85
CA ALA A 488 12.46 -12.15 -25.19
C ALA A 488 11.62 -10.99 -25.77
N LYS A 489 10.30 -11.00 -25.57
CA LYS A 489 9.41 -9.89 -25.99
C LYS A 489 9.74 -8.59 -25.23
N ILE A 490 9.97 -8.67 -23.92
CA ILE A 490 10.37 -7.52 -23.12
C ILE A 490 11.70 -6.97 -23.63
N GLN A 491 12.70 -7.82 -23.83
CA GLN A 491 14.01 -7.42 -24.38
C GLN A 491 13.88 -6.72 -25.73
N GLN A 492 13.06 -7.25 -26.64
CA GLN A 492 12.78 -6.60 -27.92
C GLN A 492 12.10 -5.23 -27.76
N ALA A 493 11.16 -5.10 -26.82
CA ALA A 493 10.42 -3.86 -26.60
C ALA A 493 11.26 -2.77 -25.97
N VAL A 494 12.11 -3.09 -24.98
CA VAL A 494 12.94 -2.10 -24.25
C VAL A 494 14.31 -1.87 -24.93
N GLY A 495 14.74 -2.78 -25.79
CA GLY A 495 16.06 -2.77 -26.45
C GLY A 495 17.15 -3.37 -25.59
N GLU A 496 18.18 -3.96 -26.25
CA GLU A 496 19.28 -4.69 -25.62
C GLU A 496 20.00 -3.91 -24.51
N ALA A 497 20.30 -2.63 -24.76
CA ALA A 497 21.02 -1.79 -23.82
C ALA A 497 20.22 -1.56 -22.52
N ASN A 498 18.92 -1.25 -22.64
CA ASN A 498 18.06 -1.05 -21.49
C ASN A 498 17.78 -2.35 -20.76
N TYR A 499 17.65 -3.47 -21.49
CA TYR A 499 17.44 -4.79 -20.88
C TYR A 499 18.67 -5.18 -20.02
N SER A 500 19.86 -5.00 -20.55
CA SER A 500 21.12 -5.37 -19.86
C SER A 500 21.41 -4.48 -18.64
N SER A 501 21.01 -3.20 -18.66
CA SER A 501 21.25 -2.26 -17.55
C SER A 501 20.09 -2.15 -16.55
N GLY A 502 18.89 -2.66 -16.90
CA GLY A 502 17.64 -2.42 -16.18
C GLY A 502 17.21 -3.54 -15.23
N HIS A 503 18.12 -4.39 -14.77
CA HIS A 503 17.85 -5.48 -13.81
C HIS A 503 16.80 -6.52 -14.26
N TYR A 504 16.55 -6.65 -15.58
CA TYR A 504 15.54 -7.60 -16.08
C TYR A 504 15.95 -9.07 -15.87
N ALA A 505 17.23 -9.38 -15.91
CA ALA A 505 17.74 -10.73 -15.66
C ALA A 505 17.51 -11.14 -14.20
N GLU A 506 17.88 -10.27 -13.26
CA GLU A 506 17.65 -10.47 -11.83
C GLU A 506 16.15 -10.50 -11.50
N ALA A 507 15.36 -9.66 -12.14
CA ALA A 507 13.90 -9.65 -12.00
C ALA A 507 13.26 -10.97 -12.45
N ARG A 508 13.69 -11.49 -13.60
CA ARG A 508 13.26 -12.80 -14.10
C ARG A 508 13.63 -13.93 -13.14
N GLU A 509 14.86 -13.91 -12.64
CA GLU A 509 15.33 -14.91 -11.68
C GLU A 509 14.50 -14.84 -10.37
N LEU A 510 14.31 -13.65 -9.81
CA LEU A 510 13.52 -13.47 -8.60
C LEU A 510 12.08 -13.91 -8.80
N PHE A 511 11.43 -13.52 -9.92
CA PHE A 511 10.07 -13.94 -10.24
C PHE A 511 9.96 -15.46 -10.38
N THR A 512 10.93 -16.09 -11.05
CA THR A 512 11.00 -17.55 -11.19
C THR A 512 11.11 -18.24 -9.83
N ASN A 513 12.02 -17.79 -9.00
CA ASN A 513 12.23 -18.34 -7.66
C ASN A 513 10.96 -18.21 -6.80
N LEU A 514 10.34 -17.03 -6.76
CA LEU A 514 9.09 -16.77 -6.03
C LEU A 514 7.92 -17.63 -6.51
N THR A 515 7.91 -17.97 -7.80
CA THR A 515 6.84 -18.76 -8.42
C THR A 515 7.04 -20.26 -8.25
N LEU A 516 8.28 -20.75 -8.36
CA LEU A 516 8.57 -22.18 -8.37
C LEU A 516 8.92 -22.77 -7.00
N GLN A 517 9.38 -21.95 -6.03
CA GLN A 517 9.69 -22.46 -4.67
C GLN A 517 8.46 -23.07 -4.02
N SER A 518 8.65 -24.17 -3.27
CA SER A 518 7.56 -24.88 -2.56
C SER A 518 6.90 -24.00 -1.49
N ASP A 519 7.72 -23.28 -0.75
CA ASP A 519 7.28 -22.39 0.30
C ASP A 519 6.85 -21.04 -0.30
N PHE A 520 5.65 -20.61 0.06
CA PHE A 520 5.14 -19.33 -0.41
C PHE A 520 5.79 -18.18 0.35
N ALA A 521 6.57 -17.34 -0.34
CA ALA A 521 7.14 -16.13 0.26
C ALA A 521 6.03 -15.20 0.74
N GLU A 522 6.11 -14.73 1.98
CA GLU A 522 5.09 -13.84 2.58
C GLU A 522 4.91 -12.57 1.74
N PHE A 523 6.00 -11.97 1.26
CA PHE A 523 6.03 -10.85 0.32
C PHE A 523 7.25 -10.94 -0.59
N LEU A 524 7.10 -10.53 -1.85
CA LEU A 524 8.21 -10.48 -2.83
C LEU A 524 9.30 -9.50 -2.39
N THR A 525 8.88 -8.46 -1.68
CA THR A 525 9.78 -7.41 -1.19
C THR A 525 10.74 -7.92 -0.12
N LEU A 526 10.47 -9.03 0.56
CA LEU A 526 11.40 -9.63 1.53
C LEU A 526 12.66 -10.17 0.83
N PRO A 527 12.60 -11.17 -0.08
CA PRO A 527 13.79 -11.61 -0.81
C PRO A 527 14.31 -10.55 -1.78
N GLY A 528 13.45 -9.72 -2.35
CA GLY A 528 13.85 -8.62 -3.23
C GLY A 528 14.72 -7.58 -2.51
N TYR A 529 14.42 -7.29 -1.24
CA TYR A 529 15.16 -6.32 -0.44
C TYR A 529 16.62 -6.74 -0.19
N GLU A 530 16.89 -8.04 -0.14
CA GLU A 530 18.27 -8.56 0.03
C GLU A 530 19.17 -8.22 -1.16
N ILE A 531 18.61 -8.17 -2.38
CA ILE A 531 19.33 -7.86 -3.62
C ILE A 531 19.18 -6.39 -4.05
N LEU A 532 18.32 -5.62 -3.41
CA LEU A 532 18.16 -4.19 -3.66
C LEU A 532 19.35 -3.42 -3.10
N ASN A 533 20.06 -2.66 -3.96
CA ASN A 533 21.28 -1.90 -3.63
C ASN A 533 20.99 -0.48 -3.14
#